data_6d9118bb2a25a196f9773fd8d40ca56e
#
_entry.id   6d9118bb2a25a196f9773fd8d40ca56e
#
_cell.length_a   1.000
_cell.length_b   1.000
_cell.length_c   1.000
_cell.angle_alpha   90.00
_cell.angle_beta   90.00
_cell.angle_gamma   90.00
#
_symmetry.space_group_name_H-M   'P 1'
#
loop_
_entity.id
_entity.type
_entity.pdbx_description
1 polymer ?
#
loop_
_entity_poly.entity_id
_entity_poly.type
_entity_poly.pdbx_seq_one_letter_code
_entity_poly.pdbx_strand_id
1 'polypeptide(L)'
;MSIEPIHIIGGGMAGSEAAWQAASLGVPVILHEMRPQVQTFAHQTEGLAELVCSNSFRSDDDSSNAVGLLHWEMRAAGGLIMTTGDKHALPAGGALAVDRDAFSAEVTARIEAHPLITIDRGEVAGLPPEDWSSVIVATGPLTSPALAEAVLKLTGEDSLAFFDAIAPIVHADSIDMSQAWFQSRYDKGETEEERRAYLNCPMTEAQYEAFIDALLAADKTEFHEGETAGYFDGCLPIEVMAERGRETLRHGPMKPVGLTNPHAPDQKPHA
;
A
#
# COMPACT_ATOMS: atom_id res chain seq x y z
N MET A 1 -18.10 -34.65 -13.22
CA MET A 1 -17.18 -33.85 -14.05
C MET A 1 -16.24 -33.19 -13.10
N SER A 2 -14.93 -33.32 -13.30
CA SER A 2 -13.94 -32.54 -12.52
C SER A 2 -14.06 -31.08 -12.95
N ILE A 3 -14.12 -30.15 -11.97
CA ILE A 3 -14.05 -28.74 -12.26
C ILE A 3 -12.60 -28.44 -12.68
N GLU A 4 -12.42 -27.81 -13.84
CA GLU A 4 -11.09 -27.33 -14.25
C GLU A 4 -10.63 -26.20 -13.38
N PRO A 5 -9.34 -26.09 -13.08
CA PRO A 5 -8.82 -25.04 -12.22
C PRO A 5 -8.89 -23.66 -12.91
N ILE A 6 -9.09 -22.62 -12.10
CA ILE A 6 -8.85 -21.24 -12.52
C ILE A 6 -7.35 -20.97 -12.37
N HIS A 7 -6.73 -20.44 -13.42
CA HIS A 7 -5.36 -19.96 -13.39
C HIS A 7 -5.34 -18.48 -12.99
N ILE A 8 -4.59 -18.15 -11.94
CA ILE A 8 -4.44 -16.79 -11.48
C ILE A 8 -2.97 -16.41 -11.56
N ILE A 9 -2.66 -15.37 -12.31
CA ILE A 9 -1.29 -14.90 -12.54
C ILE A 9 -1.02 -13.68 -11.65
N GLY A 10 -0.07 -13.82 -10.73
CA GLY A 10 0.34 -12.82 -9.75
C GLY A 10 -0.16 -13.12 -8.34
N GLY A 11 0.78 -13.39 -7.44
CA GLY A 11 0.53 -13.67 -6.00
C GLY A 11 0.50 -12.42 -5.11
N GLY A 12 0.19 -11.25 -5.68
CA GLY A 12 -0.06 -10.03 -4.92
C GLY A 12 -1.39 -10.07 -4.15
N MET A 13 -1.80 -8.96 -3.54
CA MET A 13 -3.06 -8.88 -2.78
C MET A 13 -4.27 -9.30 -3.62
N ALA A 14 -4.39 -8.79 -4.84
CA ALA A 14 -5.54 -9.09 -5.71
C ALA A 14 -5.60 -10.57 -6.12
N GLY A 15 -4.45 -11.15 -6.50
CA GLY A 15 -4.41 -12.56 -6.89
C GLY A 15 -4.60 -13.52 -5.72
N SER A 16 -4.05 -13.20 -4.55
CA SER A 16 -4.27 -13.97 -3.33
C SER A 16 -5.74 -13.94 -2.89
N GLU A 17 -6.39 -12.77 -2.96
CA GLU A 17 -7.82 -12.66 -2.67
C GLU A 17 -8.66 -13.45 -3.68
N ALA A 18 -8.37 -13.32 -4.98
CA ALA A 18 -9.09 -14.06 -6.02
C ALA A 18 -8.94 -15.58 -5.85
N ALA A 19 -7.73 -16.06 -5.53
CA ALA A 19 -7.47 -17.47 -5.25
C ALA A 19 -8.27 -17.97 -4.05
N TRP A 20 -8.28 -17.19 -2.96
CA TRP A 20 -9.03 -17.50 -1.76
C TRP A 20 -10.53 -17.61 -2.01
N GLN A 21 -11.10 -16.62 -2.71
CA GLN A 21 -12.54 -16.57 -2.99
C GLN A 21 -12.96 -17.73 -3.91
N ALA A 22 -12.23 -18.00 -4.99
CA ALA A 22 -12.53 -19.10 -5.88
C ALA A 22 -12.46 -20.45 -5.16
N ALA A 23 -11.41 -20.68 -4.39
CA ALA A 23 -11.21 -21.91 -3.64
C ALA A 23 -12.25 -22.08 -2.51
N SER A 24 -12.65 -21.00 -1.84
CA SER A 24 -13.71 -21.02 -0.83
C SER A 24 -15.08 -21.39 -1.42
N LEU A 25 -15.30 -21.12 -2.69
CA LEU A 25 -16.49 -21.55 -3.45
C LEU A 25 -16.34 -22.98 -4.03
N GLY A 26 -15.28 -23.69 -3.71
CA GLY A 26 -15.04 -25.07 -4.14
C GLY A 26 -14.41 -25.22 -5.52
N VAL A 27 -13.89 -24.15 -6.11
CA VAL A 27 -13.22 -24.18 -7.42
C VAL A 27 -11.70 -24.35 -7.21
N PRO A 28 -11.06 -25.37 -7.86
CA PRO A 28 -9.61 -25.50 -7.82
C PRO A 28 -8.90 -24.29 -8.43
N VAL A 29 -7.75 -23.92 -7.89
CA VAL A 29 -6.96 -22.77 -8.34
C VAL A 29 -5.50 -23.16 -8.52
N ILE A 30 -4.88 -22.66 -9.58
CA ILE A 30 -3.44 -22.63 -9.76
C ILE A 30 -3.01 -21.16 -9.72
N LEU A 31 -2.31 -20.77 -8.64
CA LEU A 31 -1.80 -19.43 -8.44
C LEU A 31 -0.34 -19.38 -8.93
N HIS A 32 -0.11 -18.66 -10.01
CA HIS A 32 1.22 -18.46 -10.60
C HIS A 32 1.89 -17.24 -9.98
N GLU A 33 3.03 -17.44 -9.34
CA GLU A 33 3.84 -16.38 -8.75
C GLU A 33 5.28 -16.51 -9.25
N MET A 34 5.79 -15.46 -9.89
CA MET A 34 7.12 -15.50 -10.49
C MET A 34 8.27 -15.53 -9.50
N ARG A 35 8.07 -15.02 -8.27
CA ARG A 35 9.09 -15.04 -7.21
C ARG A 35 9.19 -16.43 -6.58
N PRO A 36 10.38 -16.88 -6.22
CA PRO A 36 11.68 -16.17 -6.23
C PRO A 36 12.44 -16.25 -7.57
N GLN A 37 11.92 -16.92 -8.60
CA GLN A 37 12.67 -17.15 -9.84
C GLN A 37 12.92 -15.85 -10.61
N VAL A 38 11.91 -14.97 -10.66
CA VAL A 38 12.02 -13.64 -11.24
C VAL A 38 11.67 -12.61 -10.17
N GLN A 39 12.62 -11.74 -9.85
CA GLN A 39 12.47 -10.68 -8.86
C GLN A 39 12.04 -9.37 -9.51
N THR A 40 11.38 -8.51 -8.74
CA THR A 40 11.17 -7.11 -9.11
C THR A 40 12.08 -6.23 -8.25
N PHE A 41 12.25 -4.99 -8.65
CA PHE A 41 13.05 -4.03 -7.87
C PHE A 41 12.40 -3.64 -6.52
N ALA A 42 11.09 -3.79 -6.38
CA ALA A 42 10.34 -3.34 -5.19
C ALA A 42 10.12 -4.46 -4.16
N HIS A 43 9.99 -5.71 -4.58
CA HIS A 43 9.78 -6.82 -3.65
C HIS A 43 11.07 -7.23 -2.96
N GLN A 44 10.98 -7.57 -1.67
CA GLN A 44 12.11 -7.96 -0.84
C GLN A 44 12.04 -9.42 -0.39
N THR A 45 10.86 -10.04 -0.49
CA THR A 45 10.59 -11.39 0.02
C THR A 45 9.97 -12.30 -1.06
N GLU A 46 9.81 -13.57 -0.74
CA GLU A 46 9.08 -14.54 -1.56
C GLU A 46 7.61 -14.67 -1.15
N GLY A 47 7.19 -13.93 -0.13
CA GLY A 47 5.85 -13.97 0.44
C GLY A 47 4.77 -13.48 -0.52
N LEU A 48 3.57 -14.05 -0.43
CA LEU A 48 2.40 -13.56 -1.15
C LEU A 48 1.88 -12.27 -0.51
N ALA A 49 1.18 -11.47 -1.28
CA ALA A 49 0.57 -10.19 -0.85
C ALA A 49 1.56 -9.25 -0.15
N GLU A 50 2.84 -9.27 -0.54
CA GLU A 50 3.84 -8.36 0.01
C GLU A 50 3.47 -6.91 -0.28
N LEU A 51 3.53 -6.07 0.77
CA LEU A 51 3.24 -4.64 0.69
C LEU A 51 4.51 -3.87 0.33
N VAL A 52 4.67 -3.51 -0.93
CA VAL A 52 5.90 -2.89 -1.45
C VAL A 52 5.97 -1.37 -1.30
N CYS A 53 4.84 -0.68 -1.15
CA CYS A 53 4.78 0.78 -1.05
C CYS A 53 4.47 1.23 0.38
N SER A 54 3.23 1.13 0.82
CA SER A 54 2.77 1.54 2.15
C SER A 54 2.19 0.35 2.90
N ASN A 55 2.26 0.38 4.24
CA ASN A 55 1.56 -0.56 5.09
C ASN A 55 0.14 -0.11 5.47
N SER A 56 -0.32 1.03 4.92
CA SER A 56 -1.65 1.58 5.17
C SER A 56 -2.60 1.23 4.04
N PHE A 57 -3.75 0.67 4.40
CA PHE A 57 -4.89 0.47 3.51
C PHE A 57 -5.82 1.70 3.46
N ARG A 58 -5.36 2.86 3.95
CA ARG A 58 -6.11 4.11 4.02
C ARG A 58 -7.20 4.10 5.11
N SER A 59 -8.23 4.96 4.92
CA SER A 59 -9.33 5.10 5.87
C SER A 59 -10.11 3.80 6.04
N ASP A 60 -10.43 3.46 7.29
CA ASP A 60 -11.28 2.32 7.65
C ASP A 60 -12.67 2.76 8.16
N ASP A 61 -13.02 4.03 7.97
CA ASP A 61 -14.32 4.59 8.33
C ASP A 61 -15.35 4.27 7.23
N ASP A 62 -16.18 3.28 7.46
CA ASP A 62 -17.23 2.81 6.53
C ASP A 62 -18.43 3.75 6.42
N SER A 63 -18.57 4.66 7.39
CA SER A 63 -19.72 5.56 7.48
C SER A 63 -19.57 6.83 6.66
N SER A 64 -18.33 7.29 6.45
CA SER A 64 -18.06 8.58 5.82
C SER A 64 -16.98 8.53 4.71
N ASN A 65 -16.38 7.38 4.45
CA ASN A 65 -15.30 7.23 3.48
C ASN A 65 -15.51 6.03 2.55
N ALA A 66 -15.40 6.27 1.24
CA ALA A 66 -15.61 5.21 0.23
C ALA A 66 -14.63 4.04 0.36
N VAL A 67 -13.39 4.28 0.82
CA VAL A 67 -12.41 3.21 1.05
C VAL A 67 -12.82 2.37 2.25
N GLY A 68 -13.25 3.00 3.35
CA GLY A 68 -13.78 2.29 4.52
C GLY A 68 -15.02 1.46 4.18
N LEU A 69 -15.93 1.99 3.36
CA LEU A 69 -17.09 1.23 2.88
C LEU A 69 -16.65 -0.01 2.07
N LEU A 70 -15.66 0.14 1.17
CA LEU A 70 -15.10 -0.99 0.43
C LEU A 70 -14.48 -2.05 1.37
N HIS A 71 -13.75 -1.62 2.40
CA HIS A 71 -13.24 -2.55 3.42
C HIS A 71 -14.36 -3.32 4.12
N TRP A 72 -15.45 -2.63 4.47
CA TRP A 72 -16.61 -3.27 5.08
C TRP A 72 -17.23 -4.32 4.15
N GLU A 73 -17.42 -3.99 2.87
CA GLU A 73 -17.95 -4.92 1.86
C GLU A 73 -17.04 -6.15 1.69
N MET A 74 -15.72 -5.96 1.63
CA MET A 74 -14.74 -7.05 1.54
C MET A 74 -14.75 -7.93 2.81
N ARG A 75 -14.91 -7.35 4.01
CA ARG A 75 -15.10 -8.12 5.25
C ARG A 75 -16.39 -8.93 5.22
N ALA A 76 -17.50 -8.33 4.77
CA ALA A 76 -18.77 -9.01 4.62
C ALA A 76 -18.72 -10.17 3.62
N ALA A 77 -17.88 -10.07 2.59
CA ALA A 77 -17.59 -11.14 1.65
C ALA A 77 -16.64 -12.24 2.18
N GLY A 78 -16.13 -12.11 3.41
CA GLY A 78 -15.17 -13.05 3.99
C GLY A 78 -13.78 -12.99 3.35
N GLY A 79 -13.36 -11.79 2.92
CA GLY A 79 -12.10 -11.56 2.24
C GLY A 79 -10.88 -11.97 3.06
N LEU A 80 -9.91 -12.62 2.41
CA LEU A 80 -8.64 -13.01 3.00
C LEU A 80 -7.83 -11.80 3.44
N ILE A 81 -7.73 -10.82 2.55
CA ILE A 81 -6.90 -9.62 2.76
C ILE A 81 -7.41 -8.83 3.96
N MET A 82 -8.72 -8.58 4.04
CA MET A 82 -9.27 -7.81 5.16
C MET A 82 -9.22 -8.57 6.48
N THR A 83 -9.57 -9.86 6.50
CA THR A 83 -9.50 -10.67 7.73
C THR A 83 -8.07 -10.82 8.26
N THR A 84 -7.08 -10.86 7.38
CA THR A 84 -5.66 -10.88 7.77
C THR A 84 -5.19 -9.50 8.19
N GLY A 85 -5.62 -8.45 7.48
CA GLY A 85 -5.32 -7.06 7.82
C GLY A 85 -5.80 -6.69 9.23
N ASP A 86 -7.04 -7.03 9.58
CA ASP A 86 -7.63 -6.78 10.91
C ASP A 86 -6.84 -7.48 12.03
N LYS A 87 -6.34 -8.69 11.77
CA LYS A 87 -5.56 -9.46 12.74
C LYS A 87 -4.17 -8.86 13.00
N HIS A 88 -3.56 -8.24 11.99
CA HIS A 88 -2.22 -7.65 12.07
C HIS A 88 -2.27 -6.12 12.05
N ALA A 89 -3.41 -5.54 12.44
CA ALA A 89 -3.59 -4.10 12.49
C ALA A 89 -2.65 -3.43 13.50
N LEU A 90 -2.12 -2.28 13.09
CA LEU A 90 -1.33 -1.39 13.93
C LEU A 90 -2.10 -0.10 14.19
N PRO A 91 -1.91 0.56 15.34
CA PRO A 91 -2.55 1.83 15.63
C PRO A 91 -2.24 2.88 14.55
N ALA A 92 -3.28 3.35 13.85
CA ALA A 92 -3.17 4.32 12.76
C ALA A 92 -4.34 5.32 12.74
N GLY A 93 -4.95 5.61 13.88
CA GLY A 93 -6.10 6.50 14.01
C GLY A 93 -7.32 5.92 13.27
N GLY A 94 -7.86 6.67 12.31
CA GLY A 94 -9.00 6.21 11.49
C GLY A 94 -8.60 5.46 10.22
N ALA A 95 -7.35 5.00 10.11
CA ALA A 95 -6.87 4.22 8.98
C ALA A 95 -6.56 2.78 9.42
N LEU A 96 -6.67 1.83 8.50
CA LEU A 96 -6.15 0.49 8.69
C LEU A 96 -4.69 0.46 8.23
N ALA A 97 -3.75 0.29 9.14
CA ALA A 97 -2.36 0.00 8.86
C ALA A 97 -2.00 -1.36 9.46
N VAL A 98 -1.06 -2.07 8.84
CA VAL A 98 -0.70 -3.42 9.25
C VAL A 98 0.80 -3.60 9.44
N ASP A 99 1.19 -4.59 10.25
CA ASP A 99 2.53 -5.14 10.24
C ASP A 99 2.74 -5.87 8.91
N ARG A 100 3.65 -5.37 8.06
CA ARG A 100 3.88 -5.87 6.70
C ARG A 100 4.29 -7.33 6.67
N ASP A 101 5.24 -7.69 7.53
CA ASP A 101 5.86 -9.00 7.52
C ASP A 101 4.88 -10.05 8.05
N ALA A 102 4.22 -9.76 9.16
CA ALA A 102 3.22 -10.62 9.75
C ALA A 102 1.99 -10.80 8.84
N PHE A 103 1.55 -9.73 8.16
CA PHE A 103 0.46 -9.77 7.20
C PHE A 103 0.79 -10.69 6.01
N SER A 104 1.92 -10.45 5.33
CA SER A 104 2.35 -11.25 4.18
C SER A 104 2.58 -12.72 4.55
N ALA A 105 3.22 -12.97 5.70
CA ALA A 105 3.45 -14.33 6.19
C ALA A 105 2.14 -15.09 6.44
N GLU A 106 1.13 -14.47 7.03
CA GLU A 106 -0.15 -15.12 7.26
C GLU A 106 -0.95 -15.33 5.99
N VAL A 107 -0.98 -14.36 5.07
CA VAL A 107 -1.62 -14.55 3.74
C VAL A 107 -0.98 -15.75 3.04
N THR A 108 0.34 -15.81 3.01
CA THR A 108 1.08 -16.93 2.41
C THR A 108 0.71 -18.26 3.05
N ALA A 109 0.75 -18.35 4.37
CA ALA A 109 0.43 -19.58 5.09
C ALA A 109 -1.02 -20.04 4.86
N ARG A 110 -1.97 -19.12 4.79
CA ARG A 110 -3.39 -19.46 4.54
C ARG A 110 -3.61 -19.96 3.11
N ILE A 111 -2.96 -19.36 2.13
CA ILE A 111 -3.03 -19.80 0.73
C ILE A 111 -2.38 -21.18 0.57
N GLU A 112 -1.18 -21.39 1.15
CA GLU A 112 -0.47 -22.67 1.10
C GLU A 112 -1.23 -23.81 1.81
N ALA A 113 -1.94 -23.50 2.87
CA ALA A 113 -2.73 -24.48 3.60
C ALA A 113 -4.06 -24.85 2.93
N HIS A 114 -4.50 -24.10 1.91
CA HIS A 114 -5.82 -24.32 1.32
C HIS A 114 -5.80 -25.50 0.35
N PRO A 115 -6.62 -26.56 0.55
CA PRO A 115 -6.53 -27.81 -0.21
C PRO A 115 -6.86 -27.69 -1.70
N LEU A 116 -7.53 -26.62 -2.12
CA LEU A 116 -7.90 -26.35 -3.53
C LEU A 116 -6.99 -25.33 -4.22
N ILE A 117 -5.95 -24.83 -3.55
CA ILE A 117 -5.00 -23.88 -4.14
C ILE A 117 -3.65 -24.58 -4.31
N THR A 118 -3.14 -24.54 -5.53
CA THR A 118 -1.77 -24.96 -5.85
C THR A 118 -0.98 -23.71 -6.25
N ILE A 119 0.16 -23.47 -5.60
CA ILE A 119 1.07 -22.39 -5.99
C ILE A 119 2.09 -22.95 -6.99
N ASP A 120 2.12 -22.34 -8.15
CA ASP A 120 3.15 -22.59 -9.17
C ASP A 120 4.14 -21.44 -9.17
N ARG A 121 5.38 -21.71 -8.69
CA ARG A 121 6.46 -20.72 -8.62
C ARG A 121 7.18 -20.66 -9.94
N GLY A 122 6.69 -19.80 -10.84
CA GLY A 122 7.24 -19.60 -12.17
C GLY A 122 6.65 -18.41 -12.88
N GLU A 123 7.41 -17.84 -13.80
CA GLU A 123 6.94 -16.74 -14.64
C GLU A 123 6.01 -17.27 -15.74
N VAL A 124 4.86 -16.61 -15.90
CA VAL A 124 4.04 -16.74 -17.10
C VAL A 124 4.50 -15.66 -18.09
N ALA A 125 5.46 -16.02 -18.94
CA ALA A 125 6.06 -15.12 -19.91
C ALA A 125 5.18 -14.97 -21.16
N GLY A 126 4.52 -13.84 -21.32
CA GLY A 126 3.59 -13.58 -22.42
C GLY A 126 2.14 -13.88 -22.06
N LEU A 127 1.27 -14.00 -23.07
CA LEU A 127 -0.14 -14.35 -22.83
C LEU A 127 -0.28 -15.78 -22.29
N PRO A 128 -1.31 -16.02 -21.46
CA PRO A 128 -1.60 -17.37 -20.98
C PRO A 128 -1.78 -18.37 -22.13
N PRO A 129 -1.43 -19.65 -21.92
CA PRO A 129 -1.72 -20.73 -22.89
C PRO A 129 -3.21 -20.79 -23.24
N GLU A 130 -3.53 -21.09 -24.51
CA GLU A 130 -4.91 -21.16 -25.02
C GLU A 130 -5.74 -22.30 -24.40
N ASP A 131 -5.09 -23.29 -23.85
CA ASP A 131 -5.75 -24.45 -23.20
C ASP A 131 -6.13 -24.14 -21.73
N TRP A 132 -5.77 -23.00 -21.19
CA TRP A 132 -6.29 -22.55 -19.89
C TRP A 132 -7.69 -21.96 -20.05
N SER A 133 -8.68 -22.71 -19.59
CA SER A 133 -10.11 -22.37 -19.81
C SER A 133 -10.56 -21.09 -19.11
N SER A 134 -9.92 -20.75 -17.97
CA SER A 134 -10.25 -19.57 -17.15
C SER A 134 -9.00 -18.98 -16.56
N VAL A 135 -8.74 -17.70 -16.83
CA VAL A 135 -7.54 -17.00 -16.39
C VAL A 135 -7.88 -15.64 -15.79
N ILE A 136 -7.26 -15.34 -14.66
CA ILE A 136 -7.27 -14.01 -14.04
C ILE A 136 -5.83 -13.48 -14.04
N VAL A 137 -5.59 -12.34 -14.69
CA VAL A 137 -4.31 -11.63 -14.61
C VAL A 137 -4.40 -10.58 -13.52
N ALA A 138 -3.65 -10.79 -12.42
CA ALA A 138 -3.68 -9.98 -11.20
C ALA A 138 -2.28 -9.52 -10.78
N THR A 139 -1.41 -9.27 -11.76
CA THR A 139 0.02 -8.96 -11.55
C THR A 139 0.28 -7.51 -11.10
N GLY A 140 -0.73 -6.63 -11.23
CA GLY A 140 -0.59 -5.23 -10.86
C GLY A 140 0.47 -4.49 -11.70
N PRO A 141 1.00 -3.38 -11.18
CA PRO A 141 1.94 -2.55 -11.95
C PRO A 141 3.36 -3.16 -12.08
N LEU A 142 3.70 -4.14 -11.25
CA LEU A 142 5.01 -4.84 -11.29
C LEU A 142 4.95 -6.13 -12.12
N THR A 143 4.21 -6.09 -13.22
CA THR A 143 4.10 -7.18 -14.20
C THR A 143 5.46 -7.42 -14.86
N SER A 144 5.80 -8.70 -15.11
CA SER A 144 7.03 -9.03 -15.82
C SER A 144 7.06 -8.42 -17.24
N PRO A 145 8.24 -8.07 -17.77
CA PRO A 145 8.34 -7.39 -19.06
C PRO A 145 7.66 -8.17 -20.20
N ALA A 146 7.81 -9.50 -20.24
CA ALA A 146 7.23 -10.34 -21.29
C ALA A 146 5.70 -10.35 -21.26
N LEU A 147 5.12 -10.46 -20.08
CA LEU A 147 3.65 -10.40 -19.93
C LEU A 147 3.14 -8.97 -20.17
N ALA A 148 3.82 -7.94 -19.69
CA ALA A 148 3.46 -6.54 -19.92
C ALA A 148 3.40 -6.23 -21.42
N GLU A 149 4.44 -6.60 -22.19
CA GLU A 149 4.47 -6.41 -23.64
C GLU A 149 3.30 -7.15 -24.35
N ALA A 150 2.99 -8.36 -23.90
CA ALA A 150 1.89 -9.14 -24.46
C ALA A 150 0.52 -8.51 -24.17
N VAL A 151 0.32 -7.99 -22.95
CA VAL A 151 -0.90 -7.25 -22.55
C VAL A 151 -1.04 -5.97 -23.36
N LEU A 152 0.06 -5.17 -23.51
CA LEU A 152 0.05 -3.96 -24.33
C LEU A 152 -0.37 -4.25 -25.77
N LYS A 153 0.15 -5.32 -26.39
CA LYS A 153 -0.24 -5.74 -27.73
C LYS A 153 -1.72 -6.12 -27.84
N LEU A 154 -2.26 -6.73 -26.77
CA LEU A 154 -3.66 -7.17 -26.75
C LEU A 154 -4.62 -6.00 -26.54
N THR A 155 -4.30 -5.09 -25.64
CA THR A 155 -5.18 -3.96 -25.25
C THR A 155 -4.98 -2.73 -26.12
N GLY A 156 -3.79 -2.53 -26.69
CA GLY A 156 -3.40 -1.32 -27.41
C GLY A 156 -3.11 -0.13 -26.48
N GLU A 157 -3.00 -0.37 -25.17
CA GLU A 157 -2.65 0.66 -24.17
C GLU A 157 -1.13 0.85 -24.07
N ASP A 158 -0.68 2.09 -23.88
CA ASP A 158 0.74 2.42 -24.02
C ASP A 158 1.61 2.14 -22.80
N SER A 159 1.07 1.94 -21.60
CA SER A 159 1.90 1.70 -20.40
C SER A 159 1.16 1.16 -19.19
N LEU A 160 1.90 0.38 -18.36
CA LEU A 160 1.60 0.16 -16.94
C LEU A 160 2.37 1.22 -16.16
N ALA A 161 1.68 2.05 -15.39
CA ALA A 161 2.32 3.06 -14.56
C ALA A 161 2.58 2.49 -13.15
N PHE A 162 3.84 2.50 -12.74
CA PHE A 162 4.25 2.25 -11.37
C PHE A 162 5.07 3.44 -10.86
N PHE A 163 4.82 3.82 -9.62
CA PHE A 163 5.63 4.80 -8.90
C PHE A 163 5.79 4.32 -7.45
N ASP A 164 7.04 4.15 -7.02
CA ASP A 164 7.38 3.83 -5.64
C ASP A 164 7.68 5.11 -4.86
N ALA A 165 6.79 5.46 -3.93
CA ALA A 165 6.99 6.59 -3.04
C ALA A 165 7.72 6.10 -1.77
N ILE A 166 9.01 6.43 -1.65
CA ILE A 166 9.79 6.09 -0.46
C ILE A 166 9.26 6.88 0.73
N ALA A 167 8.79 6.17 1.76
CA ALA A 167 8.46 6.74 3.06
C ALA A 167 9.71 6.64 3.96
N PRO A 168 10.36 7.76 4.33
CA PRO A 168 11.55 7.71 5.18
C PRO A 168 11.20 7.20 6.58
N ILE A 169 12.02 6.29 7.09
CA ILE A 169 11.90 5.75 8.45
C ILE A 169 13.03 6.34 9.29
N VAL A 170 12.69 6.87 10.47
CA VAL A 170 13.65 7.41 11.42
C VAL A 170 13.69 6.59 12.70
N HIS A 171 14.85 6.50 13.35
CA HIS A 171 14.95 5.84 14.64
C HIS A 171 14.20 6.63 15.72
N ALA A 172 13.43 5.93 16.57
CA ALA A 172 12.69 6.55 17.66
C ALA A 172 13.59 7.38 18.60
N ASP A 173 14.80 6.90 18.86
CA ASP A 173 15.80 7.58 19.72
C ASP A 173 16.31 8.91 19.14
N SER A 174 16.12 9.16 17.84
CA SER A 174 16.51 10.40 17.19
C SER A 174 15.48 11.52 17.34
N ILE A 175 14.32 11.22 17.94
CA ILE A 175 13.21 12.17 18.07
C ILE A 175 13.28 12.88 19.41
N ASP A 176 13.30 14.23 19.37
CA ASP A 176 13.21 15.05 20.56
C ASP A 176 11.78 15.13 21.09
N MET A 177 11.46 14.23 22.02
CA MET A 177 10.14 14.16 22.65
C MET A 177 9.82 15.35 23.55
N SER A 178 10.77 16.27 23.81
CA SER A 178 10.47 17.54 24.50
C SER A 178 9.72 18.53 23.62
N GLN A 179 9.73 18.32 22.29
CA GLN A 179 9.04 19.15 21.31
C GLN A 179 7.95 18.39 20.53
N ALA A 180 8.14 17.07 20.34
CA ALA A 180 7.20 16.20 19.67
C ALA A 180 6.20 15.58 20.65
N TRP A 181 5.02 15.20 20.17
CA TRP A 181 4.00 14.51 20.97
C TRP A 181 3.15 13.55 20.14
N PHE A 182 2.54 12.57 20.80
CA PHE A 182 1.62 11.64 20.20
C PHE A 182 0.18 12.13 20.25
N GLN A 183 -0.47 12.28 19.09
CA GLN A 183 -1.87 12.63 18.98
C GLN A 183 -2.41 12.30 17.59
N SER A 184 -3.59 11.73 17.49
CA SER A 184 -4.37 11.67 16.26
C SER A 184 -5.14 12.98 16.07
N ARG A 185 -5.33 13.41 14.81
CA ARG A 185 -6.10 14.64 14.52
C ARG A 185 -7.52 14.52 15.04
N TYR A 186 -7.99 15.57 15.75
CA TYR A 186 -9.31 15.61 16.40
C TYR A 186 -9.51 14.50 17.44
N ASP A 187 -8.41 13.95 18.01
CA ASP A 187 -8.40 12.83 18.94
C ASP A 187 -9.22 11.63 18.45
N LYS A 188 -9.19 11.39 17.11
CA LYS A 188 -9.88 10.25 16.51
C LYS A 188 -9.29 8.94 17.00
N GLY A 189 -10.18 8.00 17.30
CA GLY A 189 -9.90 6.66 17.80
C GLY A 189 -10.80 6.31 18.97
N GLU A 190 -11.14 5.03 19.11
CA GLU A 190 -11.95 4.52 20.21
C GLU A 190 -11.11 4.30 21.47
N THR A 191 -9.87 3.85 21.28
CA THR A 191 -8.91 3.58 22.37
C THR A 191 -7.94 4.75 22.56
N GLU A 192 -7.25 4.78 23.70
CA GLU A 192 -6.19 5.76 23.96
C GLU A 192 -5.01 5.58 23.00
N GLU A 193 -4.67 4.34 22.65
CA GLU A 193 -3.61 4.02 21.69
C GLU A 193 -3.90 4.61 20.31
N GLU A 194 -5.12 4.45 19.81
CA GLU A 194 -5.54 5.02 18.53
C GLU A 194 -5.54 6.55 18.53
N ARG A 195 -5.94 7.18 19.63
CA ARG A 195 -5.85 8.65 19.80
C ARG A 195 -4.42 9.16 19.82
N ARG A 196 -3.44 8.30 20.09
CA ARG A 196 -2.01 8.57 20.14
C ARG A 196 -1.23 7.93 19.00
N ALA A 197 -1.89 7.56 17.89
CA ALA A 197 -1.28 6.79 16.80
C ALA A 197 -0.25 7.57 15.98
N TYR A 198 -0.26 8.90 16.01
CA TYR A 198 0.65 9.74 15.21
C TYR A 198 1.58 10.55 16.08
N LEU A 199 2.86 10.57 15.72
CA LEU A 199 3.84 11.47 16.29
C LEU A 199 3.82 12.80 15.52
N ASN A 200 3.60 13.89 16.23
CA ASN A 200 3.53 15.23 15.67
C ASN A 200 4.81 16.01 16.00
N CYS A 201 5.43 16.59 14.98
CA CYS A 201 6.62 17.43 15.08
C CYS A 201 6.26 18.84 14.60
N PRO A 202 6.07 19.82 15.50
CA PRO A 202 5.62 21.15 15.12
C PRO A 202 6.73 21.97 14.46
N MET A 203 6.35 22.80 13.51
CA MET A 203 7.24 23.76 12.87
C MET A 203 6.76 25.20 13.11
N THR A 204 7.68 26.10 13.37
CA THR A 204 7.48 27.53 13.23
C THR A 204 7.49 27.92 11.75
N GLU A 205 7.04 29.12 11.42
CA GLU A 205 7.10 29.64 10.04
C GLU A 205 8.52 29.61 9.47
N ALA A 206 9.49 30.08 10.22
CA ALA A 206 10.89 30.09 9.79
C ALA A 206 11.46 28.67 9.55
N GLN A 207 11.07 27.70 10.39
CA GLN A 207 11.46 26.31 10.20
C GLN A 207 10.78 25.70 8.97
N TYR A 208 9.51 26.02 8.75
CA TYR A 208 8.78 25.54 7.57
C TYR A 208 9.39 26.08 6.27
N GLU A 209 9.66 27.38 6.21
CA GLU A 209 10.31 27.99 5.05
C GLU A 209 11.69 27.39 4.76
N ALA A 210 12.50 27.19 5.81
CA ALA A 210 13.81 26.55 5.68
C ALA A 210 13.69 25.08 5.21
N PHE A 211 12.66 24.36 5.69
CA PHE A 211 12.38 23.00 5.25
C PHE A 211 12.00 22.95 3.76
N ILE A 212 11.12 23.86 3.31
CA ILE A 212 10.73 23.94 1.90
C ILE A 212 11.93 24.28 1.00
N ASP A 213 12.78 25.23 1.43
CA ASP A 213 14.01 25.57 0.68
C ASP A 213 14.94 24.36 0.56
N ALA A 214 15.18 23.64 1.66
CA ALA A 214 16.01 22.45 1.65
C ALA A 214 15.41 21.31 0.79
N LEU A 215 14.10 21.10 0.88
CA LEU A 215 13.39 20.08 0.10
C LEU A 215 13.48 20.35 -1.40
N LEU A 216 13.29 21.61 -1.82
CA LEU A 216 13.35 21.98 -3.24
C LEU A 216 14.78 21.97 -3.81
N ALA A 217 15.79 22.16 -2.95
CA ALA A 217 17.22 22.15 -3.32
C ALA A 217 17.86 20.74 -3.20
N ALA A 218 17.17 19.78 -2.60
CA ALA A 218 17.70 18.44 -2.38
C ALA A 218 17.88 17.67 -3.71
N ASP A 219 18.82 16.74 -3.71
CA ASP A 219 18.97 15.77 -4.78
C ASP A 219 17.72 14.90 -4.86
N LYS A 220 17.23 14.67 -6.09
CA LYS A 220 16.09 13.83 -6.35
C LYS A 220 16.54 12.45 -6.80
N THR A 221 15.82 11.42 -6.36
CA THR A 221 16.02 10.06 -6.89
C THR A 221 15.60 10.05 -8.36
N GLU A 222 16.49 9.55 -9.21
CA GLU A 222 16.15 9.32 -10.62
C GLU A 222 15.14 8.18 -10.74
N PHE A 223 14.23 8.31 -11.72
CA PHE A 223 13.28 7.24 -12.00
C PHE A 223 13.99 5.99 -12.49
N HIS A 224 13.52 4.83 -12.03
CA HIS A 224 13.96 3.56 -12.60
C HIS A 224 13.42 3.36 -14.01
N GLU A 225 14.07 2.51 -14.79
CA GLU A 225 13.63 2.16 -16.14
C GLU A 225 12.21 1.57 -16.09
N GLY A 226 11.26 2.23 -16.77
CA GLY A 226 9.84 1.88 -16.75
C GLY A 226 8.96 2.71 -15.79
N GLU A 227 9.54 3.51 -14.90
CA GLU A 227 8.79 4.49 -14.12
C GLU A 227 8.43 5.70 -14.99
N THR A 228 7.20 6.17 -14.90
CA THR A 228 6.76 7.38 -15.60
C THR A 228 6.43 8.47 -14.60
N ALA A 229 6.58 9.73 -15.01
CA ALA A 229 6.21 10.90 -14.19
C ALA A 229 4.69 11.07 -13.96
N GLY A 230 3.90 10.05 -14.25
CA GLY A 230 2.45 10.03 -14.02
C GLY A 230 2.13 9.71 -12.57
N TYR A 231 2.32 10.69 -11.67
CA TYR A 231 1.93 10.52 -10.27
C TYR A 231 0.42 10.39 -10.10
N PHE A 232 0.00 9.47 -9.23
CA PHE A 232 -1.38 9.45 -8.75
C PHE A 232 -1.60 10.60 -7.77
N ASP A 233 -2.68 11.38 -7.93
CA ASP A 233 -2.98 12.52 -7.06
C ASP A 233 -3.04 12.18 -5.57
N GLY A 234 -3.39 10.95 -5.23
CA GLY A 234 -3.42 10.46 -3.85
C GLY A 234 -2.07 10.03 -3.27
N CYS A 235 -1.00 9.97 -4.07
CA CYS A 235 0.33 9.50 -3.68
C CYS A 235 1.44 10.41 -4.23
N LEU A 236 1.20 11.73 -4.25
CA LEU A 236 2.19 12.70 -4.70
C LEU A 236 3.37 12.77 -3.73
N PRO A 237 4.61 12.70 -4.21
CA PRO A 237 5.79 13.00 -3.41
C PRO A 237 5.74 14.41 -2.83
N ILE A 238 6.29 14.60 -1.64
CA ILE A 238 6.23 15.89 -0.95
C ILE A 238 6.99 17.00 -1.70
N GLU A 239 8.08 16.67 -2.37
CA GLU A 239 8.84 17.59 -3.23
C GLU A 239 8.02 18.07 -4.43
N VAL A 240 7.24 17.17 -5.05
CA VAL A 240 6.30 17.53 -6.15
C VAL A 240 5.18 18.43 -5.65
N MET A 241 4.68 18.18 -4.44
CA MET A 241 3.70 19.06 -3.81
C MET A 241 4.29 20.44 -3.51
N ALA A 242 5.53 20.51 -3.01
CA ALA A 242 6.23 21.77 -2.74
C ALA A 242 6.51 22.57 -4.03
N GLU A 243 6.83 21.91 -5.13
CA GLU A 243 7.00 22.53 -6.45
C GLU A 243 5.71 23.18 -6.98
N ARG A 244 4.55 22.61 -6.66
CA ARG A 244 3.23 23.20 -7.00
C ARG A 244 2.95 24.51 -6.25
N GLY A 245 3.66 24.77 -5.16
CA GLY A 245 3.55 25.99 -4.37
C GLY A 245 4.04 25.78 -2.93
N ARG A 246 4.76 26.75 -2.39
CA ARG A 246 5.37 26.68 -1.05
C ARG A 246 4.36 26.34 0.06
N GLU A 247 3.13 26.82 -0.04
CA GLU A 247 2.06 26.61 0.93
C GLU A 247 1.31 25.28 0.76
N THR A 248 1.58 24.53 -0.32
CA THR A 248 0.83 23.32 -0.64
C THR A 248 0.92 22.26 0.47
N LEU A 249 2.10 22.03 1.03
CA LEU A 249 2.28 21.07 2.12
C LEU A 249 1.57 21.51 3.41
N ARG A 250 1.65 22.80 3.74
CA ARG A 250 1.02 23.37 4.93
C ARG A 250 -0.50 23.34 4.88
N HIS A 251 -1.10 23.45 3.72
CA HIS A 251 -2.55 23.31 3.52
C HIS A 251 -3.00 21.87 3.21
N GLY A 252 -2.05 20.97 2.99
CA GLY A 252 -2.22 19.56 2.70
C GLY A 252 -1.76 18.66 3.85
N PRO A 253 -0.77 17.78 3.63
CA PRO A 253 -0.36 16.74 4.58
C PRO A 253 0.22 17.31 5.90
N MET A 254 0.85 18.48 5.87
CA MET A 254 1.46 19.11 7.06
C MET A 254 0.52 20.10 7.77
N LYS A 255 -0.76 20.09 7.47
CA LYS A 255 -1.76 20.98 8.07
C LYS A 255 -1.93 20.73 9.57
N PRO A 256 -1.69 21.71 10.48
CA PRO A 256 -1.76 21.51 11.93
C PRO A 256 -3.18 21.61 12.50
N VAL A 257 -4.17 21.09 11.80
CA VAL A 257 -5.59 21.18 12.18
C VAL A 257 -6.00 19.99 13.03
N GLY A 258 -6.75 20.25 14.10
CA GLY A 258 -7.22 19.21 15.01
C GLY A 258 -6.11 18.65 15.93
N LEU A 259 -5.02 19.40 16.10
CA LEU A 259 -3.90 19.06 16.98
C LEU A 259 -3.72 20.14 18.04
N THR A 260 -3.35 19.73 19.26
CA THR A 260 -3.02 20.62 20.37
C THR A 260 -1.63 20.28 20.87
N ASN A 261 -0.70 21.22 20.71
CA ASN A 261 0.67 21.04 21.21
C ASN A 261 0.72 21.11 22.75
N PRO A 262 1.01 20.02 23.46
CA PRO A 262 1.04 20.02 24.92
C PRO A 262 2.19 20.85 25.51
N HIS A 263 3.25 21.09 24.72
CA HIS A 263 4.40 21.89 25.13
C HIS A 263 4.16 23.41 24.96
N ALA A 264 3.15 23.79 24.15
CA ALA A 264 2.75 25.18 23.92
C ALA A 264 1.25 25.25 23.57
N PRO A 265 0.34 25.01 24.53
CA PRO A 265 -1.09 24.82 24.25
C PRO A 265 -1.77 26.08 23.69
N ASP A 266 -1.24 27.25 23.99
CA ASP A 266 -1.77 28.53 23.51
C ASP A 266 -1.22 28.96 22.14
N GLN A 267 -0.28 28.19 21.56
CA GLN A 267 0.34 28.46 20.27
C GLN A 267 -0.05 27.38 19.25
N LYS A 268 -0.58 27.81 18.11
CA LYS A 268 -0.77 26.89 17.00
C LYS A 268 0.54 26.78 16.21
N PRO A 269 1.02 25.57 15.91
CA PRO A 269 2.14 25.39 14.99
C PRO A 269 1.81 26.04 13.63
N HIS A 270 2.85 26.47 12.90
CA HIS A 270 2.66 26.95 11.53
C HIS A 270 2.40 25.78 10.59
N ALA A 271 3.09 24.65 10.78
CA ALA A 271 2.92 23.40 10.06
C ALA A 271 3.11 22.21 11.00
#